data_ba357046b95d271c8cd59d44fefc53d4
#
_entry.id   ba357046b95d271c8cd59d44fefc53d4
#
_cell.length_a   1.000
_cell.length_b   1.000
_cell.length_c   1.000
_cell.angle_alpha   90.00
_cell.angle_beta   90.00
_cell.angle_gamma   90.00
#
_symmetry.space_group_name_H-M   'P 1'
#
loop_
_entity.id
_entity.type
_entity.pdbx_description
1 polymer ?
#
loop_
_entity_poly.entity_id
_entity_poly.type
_entity_poly.pdbx_seq_one_letter_code
_entity_poly.pdbx_strand_id
1 'polypeptide(L)'
;MKGFFGVIFQNRIGFDMIIFLLAIVNGIFYHFTKRATDELYRKMHLTVFVPGSHQSQQEAQQALSELREGEVVRMRNLMGRLYSVFVNITGIFPLLGILGTVSSLLNLVQDMSDVQGSFYGALTSTFWGLVFAIAFKLMDGVISAKIEDNEKTVALYLERNSSKEEQY
;
A
#
# COMPACT_ATOMS: atom_id res chain seq x y z
N MET A 1 30.57 -24.52 5.15
CA MET A 1 29.58 -23.56 5.66
C MET A 1 28.67 -23.16 4.53
N LYS A 2 27.48 -23.73 4.42
CA LYS A 2 26.45 -23.19 3.54
C LYS A 2 26.08 -21.85 4.12
N GLY A 3 26.31 -20.76 3.40
CA GLY A 3 26.08 -19.42 3.91
C GLY A 3 24.61 -19.22 4.29
N PHE A 4 24.35 -18.28 5.21
CA PHE A 4 23.03 -17.85 5.68
C PHE A 4 21.98 -17.78 4.56
N PHE A 5 22.36 -17.27 3.39
CA PHE A 5 21.52 -17.25 2.19
C PHE A 5 21.18 -18.63 1.61
N GLY A 6 22.07 -19.62 1.75
CA GLY A 6 21.82 -20.98 1.24
C GLY A 6 20.74 -21.70 2.03
N VAL A 7 20.67 -21.48 3.34
CA VAL A 7 19.64 -22.07 4.22
C VAL A 7 18.27 -21.44 3.96
N ILE A 8 18.22 -20.12 3.78
CA ILE A 8 17.00 -19.38 3.44
C ILE A 8 16.40 -19.84 2.10
N PHE A 9 17.28 -20.19 1.13
CA PHE A 9 16.84 -20.64 -0.21
C PHE A 9 16.52 -22.14 -0.28
N GLN A 10 16.99 -22.95 0.62
CA GLN A 10 16.81 -24.42 0.58
C GLN A 10 15.43 -24.85 1.09
N ASN A 11 14.79 -24.03 1.94
CA ASN A 11 13.45 -24.31 2.50
C ASN A 11 12.31 -23.68 1.65
N ARG A 12 12.54 -23.54 0.35
CA ARG A 12 11.70 -22.80 -0.62
C ARG A 12 10.29 -23.40 -0.86
N ILE A 13 10.06 -24.64 -0.48
CA ILE A 13 8.81 -25.38 -0.81
C ILE A 13 7.83 -25.37 0.37
N GLY A 14 8.10 -24.56 1.40
CA GLY A 14 7.28 -24.44 2.59
C GLY A 14 6.42 -23.17 2.61
N PHE A 15 5.97 -22.84 3.79
CA PHE A 15 5.10 -21.69 4.10
C PHE A 15 5.69 -20.33 3.67
N ASP A 16 7.02 -20.22 3.62
CA ASP A 16 7.74 -19.01 3.21
C ASP A 16 7.39 -18.57 1.77
N MET A 17 7.14 -19.52 0.86
CA MET A 17 6.73 -19.20 -0.51
C MET A 17 5.42 -18.40 -0.57
N ILE A 18 4.48 -18.69 0.34
CA ILE A 18 3.21 -17.95 0.45
C ILE A 18 3.50 -16.50 0.85
N ILE A 19 4.41 -16.28 1.79
CA ILE A 19 4.81 -14.94 2.26
C ILE A 19 5.45 -14.14 1.10
N PHE A 20 6.34 -14.76 0.32
CA PHE A 20 6.97 -14.11 -0.83
C PHE A 20 5.96 -13.79 -1.94
N LEU A 21 5.05 -14.71 -2.24
CA LEU A 21 4.01 -14.49 -3.25
C LEU A 21 3.09 -13.35 -2.83
N LEU A 22 2.67 -13.32 -1.56
CA LEU A 22 1.87 -12.25 -1.01
C LEU A 22 2.63 -10.90 -1.03
N ALA A 23 3.95 -10.91 -0.80
CA ALA A 23 4.79 -9.71 -0.89
C ALA A 23 4.81 -9.14 -2.31
N ILE A 24 4.91 -9.99 -3.34
CA ILE A 24 4.81 -9.55 -4.74
C ILE A 24 3.44 -8.93 -5.00
N VAL A 25 2.36 -9.59 -4.60
CA VAL A 25 0.98 -9.07 -4.76
C VAL A 25 0.82 -7.72 -4.06
N ASN A 26 1.30 -7.60 -2.82
CA ASN A 26 1.23 -6.34 -2.08
C ASN A 26 2.07 -5.23 -2.70
N GLY A 27 3.22 -5.55 -3.26
CA GLY A 27 4.06 -4.62 -4.04
C GLY A 27 3.33 -4.09 -5.29
N ILE A 28 2.55 -4.94 -5.96
CA ILE A 28 1.70 -4.53 -7.08
C ILE A 28 0.61 -3.57 -6.61
N PHE A 29 -0.10 -3.89 -5.51
CA PHE A 29 -1.10 -2.99 -4.93
C PHE A 29 -0.49 -1.66 -4.49
N TYR A 30 0.68 -1.66 -3.87
CA TYR A 30 1.41 -0.43 -3.55
C TYR A 30 1.67 0.42 -4.79
N HIS A 31 2.14 -0.19 -5.88
CA HIS A 31 2.41 0.51 -7.13
C HIS A 31 1.14 1.16 -7.71
N PHE A 32 0.03 0.43 -7.74
CA PHE A 32 -1.25 0.98 -8.20
C PHE A 32 -1.79 2.08 -7.28
N THR A 33 -1.69 1.89 -5.96
CA THR A 33 -2.08 2.91 -4.97
C THR A 33 -1.28 4.19 -5.16
N LYS A 34 0.05 4.07 -5.27
CA LYS A 34 0.94 5.20 -5.51
C LYS A 34 0.57 5.94 -6.79
N ARG A 35 0.31 5.21 -7.87
CA ARG A 35 -0.07 5.78 -9.16
C ARG A 35 -1.39 6.54 -9.09
N ALA A 36 -2.41 5.95 -8.46
CA ALA A 36 -3.71 6.59 -8.26
C ALA A 36 -3.58 7.84 -7.37
N THR A 37 -2.78 7.77 -6.31
CA THR A 37 -2.50 8.90 -5.41
C THR A 37 -1.78 10.05 -6.14
N ASP A 38 -0.74 9.73 -6.91
CA ASP A 38 0.03 10.72 -7.66
C ASP A 38 -0.80 11.36 -8.79
N GLU A 39 -1.70 10.61 -9.42
CA GLU A 39 -2.61 11.12 -10.46
C GLU A 39 -3.62 12.10 -9.88
N LEU A 40 -4.27 11.73 -8.77
CA LEU A 40 -5.20 12.62 -8.06
C LEU A 40 -4.47 13.87 -7.57
N TYR A 41 -3.30 13.70 -6.96
CA TYR A 41 -2.48 14.81 -6.49
C TYR A 41 -2.16 15.80 -7.61
N ARG A 42 -1.70 15.33 -8.77
CA ARG A 42 -1.40 16.18 -9.91
C ARG A 42 -2.64 16.93 -10.41
N LYS A 43 -3.78 16.26 -10.57
CA LYS A 43 -5.03 16.87 -11.02
C LYS A 43 -5.50 17.97 -10.06
N MET A 44 -5.37 17.76 -8.74
CA MET A 44 -5.82 18.71 -7.74
C MET A 44 -4.83 19.86 -7.51
N HIS A 45 -3.50 19.63 -7.69
CA HIS A 45 -2.46 20.64 -7.42
C HIS A 45 -1.97 21.40 -8.67
N LEU A 46 -2.24 20.93 -9.89
CA LEU A 46 -2.02 21.72 -11.11
C LEU A 46 -2.90 22.97 -11.16
N THR A 47 -3.90 23.03 -10.29
CA THR A 47 -4.85 24.14 -10.16
C THR A 47 -4.53 25.10 -9.02
N VAL A 48 -3.43 24.88 -8.27
CA VAL A 48 -3.01 25.72 -7.16
C VAL A 48 -1.63 26.32 -7.45
N PHE A 49 -1.66 27.58 -7.89
CA PHE A 49 -0.62 28.59 -7.73
C PHE A 49 0.68 28.44 -8.54
N VAL A 50 0.74 29.15 -9.67
CA VAL A 50 1.98 29.76 -10.16
C VAL A 50 1.95 31.25 -9.75
N PRO A 51 2.81 31.70 -8.83
CA PRO A 51 2.90 33.12 -8.51
C PRO A 51 3.47 33.91 -9.70
N GLY A 52 2.68 34.77 -10.31
CA GLY A 52 3.22 35.77 -11.22
C GLY A 52 2.54 35.98 -12.58
N SER A 53 1.54 35.20 -12.97
CA SER A 53 0.81 35.51 -14.19
C SER A 53 -0.70 35.43 -14.03
N HIS A 54 -1.40 36.52 -14.31
CA HIS A 54 -2.87 36.56 -14.34
C HIS A 54 -3.47 35.59 -15.37
N GLN A 55 -2.75 35.22 -16.42
CA GLN A 55 -3.15 34.23 -17.41
C GLN A 55 -3.21 32.83 -16.85
N SER A 56 -2.23 32.43 -16.03
CA SER A 56 -2.21 31.09 -15.43
C SER A 56 -3.30 30.87 -14.38
N GLN A 57 -3.80 31.94 -13.74
CA GLN A 57 -4.93 31.85 -12.81
C GLN A 57 -6.27 31.60 -13.53
N GLN A 58 -6.46 32.20 -14.71
CA GLN A 58 -7.65 31.97 -15.53
C GLN A 58 -7.66 30.56 -16.13
N GLU A 59 -6.52 30.10 -16.66
CA GLU A 59 -6.37 28.74 -17.17
C GLU A 59 -6.56 27.68 -16.07
N ALA A 60 -6.03 27.94 -14.89
CA ALA A 60 -6.21 27.06 -13.73
C ALA A 60 -7.68 27.01 -13.26
N GLN A 61 -8.38 28.14 -13.25
CA GLN A 61 -9.81 28.20 -12.91
C GLN A 61 -10.68 27.51 -13.97
N GLN A 62 -10.35 27.65 -15.24
CA GLN A 62 -11.05 26.94 -16.33
C GLN A 62 -10.83 25.42 -16.24
N ALA A 63 -9.60 24.98 -16.02
CA ALA A 63 -9.30 23.55 -15.83
C ALA A 63 -10.02 22.94 -14.62
N LEU A 64 -10.19 23.72 -13.52
CA LEU A 64 -10.98 23.30 -12.35
C LEU A 64 -12.48 23.21 -12.65
N SER A 65 -13.01 24.17 -13.45
CA SER A 65 -14.43 24.16 -13.81
C SER A 65 -14.79 23.03 -14.79
N GLU A 66 -13.80 22.55 -15.59
CA GLU A 66 -13.94 21.42 -16.49
C GLU A 66 -13.86 20.05 -15.78
N LEU A 67 -13.27 20.01 -14.57
CA LEU A 67 -13.24 18.80 -13.75
C LEU A 67 -14.65 18.47 -13.24
N ARG A 68 -15.24 17.42 -13.79
CA ARG A 68 -16.53 16.92 -13.32
C ARG A 68 -16.37 16.38 -11.89
N GLU A 69 -17.21 16.83 -10.97
CA GLU A 69 -17.23 16.35 -9.57
C GLU A 69 -17.24 14.82 -9.46
N GLY A 70 -18.04 14.17 -10.30
CA GLY A 70 -18.11 12.71 -10.35
C GLY A 70 -16.80 12.02 -10.70
N GLU A 71 -15.91 12.67 -11.49
CA GLU A 71 -14.59 12.13 -11.81
C GLU A 71 -13.65 12.21 -10.61
N VAL A 72 -13.64 13.34 -9.91
CA VAL A 72 -12.82 13.54 -8.70
C VAL A 72 -13.22 12.56 -7.60
N VAL A 73 -14.52 12.41 -7.34
CA VAL A 73 -15.05 11.45 -6.37
C VAL A 73 -14.70 10.01 -6.75
N ARG A 74 -14.79 9.66 -8.04
CA ARG A 74 -14.42 8.32 -8.52
C ARG A 74 -12.92 8.04 -8.29
N MET A 75 -12.05 9.00 -8.58
CA MET A 75 -10.60 8.85 -8.39
C MET A 75 -10.24 8.72 -6.91
N ARG A 76 -10.86 9.54 -6.04
CA ARG A 76 -10.72 9.45 -4.59
C ARG A 76 -11.12 8.06 -4.08
N ASN A 77 -12.28 7.57 -4.51
CA ASN A 77 -12.78 6.26 -4.09
C ASN A 77 -11.89 5.12 -4.58
N LEU A 78 -11.34 5.21 -5.79
CA LEU A 78 -10.39 4.23 -6.32
C LEU A 78 -9.10 4.22 -5.49
N MET A 79 -8.53 5.40 -5.23
CA MET A 79 -7.34 5.57 -4.38
C MET A 79 -7.57 4.95 -2.99
N GLY A 80 -8.69 5.29 -2.35
CA GLY A 80 -9.02 4.79 -1.01
C GLY A 80 -9.19 3.26 -0.97
N ARG A 81 -9.82 2.66 -1.99
CA ARG A 81 -9.97 1.19 -2.08
C ARG A 81 -8.62 0.50 -2.25
N LEU A 82 -7.78 0.96 -3.17
CA LEU A 82 -6.45 0.39 -3.39
C LEU A 82 -5.57 0.51 -2.14
N TYR A 83 -5.61 1.66 -1.48
CA TYR A 83 -4.89 1.89 -0.23
C TYR A 83 -5.38 0.96 0.90
N SER A 84 -6.69 0.82 1.06
CA SER A 84 -7.25 -0.09 2.07
C SER A 84 -6.80 -1.53 1.86
N VAL A 85 -6.79 -2.03 0.62
CA VAL A 85 -6.29 -3.38 0.30
C VAL A 85 -4.80 -3.50 0.62
N PHE A 86 -3.99 -2.53 0.22
CA PHE A 86 -2.54 -2.51 0.50
C PHE A 86 -2.25 -2.57 2.01
N VAL A 87 -2.92 -1.75 2.82
CA VAL A 87 -2.72 -1.71 4.28
C VAL A 87 -3.19 -3.00 4.95
N ASN A 88 -4.33 -3.54 4.52
CA ASN A 88 -4.85 -4.81 5.06
C ASN A 88 -3.89 -5.97 4.77
N ILE A 89 -3.38 -6.08 3.54
CA ILE A 89 -2.39 -7.12 3.20
C ILE A 89 -1.11 -6.91 4.02
N THR A 90 -0.66 -5.67 4.19
CA THR A 90 0.51 -5.35 5.03
C THR A 90 0.34 -5.87 6.46
N GLY A 91 -0.86 -5.72 7.04
CA GLY A 91 -1.18 -6.22 8.39
C GLY A 91 -1.20 -7.76 8.51
N ILE A 92 -1.35 -8.48 7.40
CA ILE A 92 -1.38 -9.95 7.39
C ILE A 92 0.02 -10.56 7.50
N PHE A 93 1.09 -9.88 7.08
CA PHE A 93 2.44 -10.45 7.07
C PHE A 93 2.93 -10.97 8.43
N PRO A 94 2.78 -10.24 9.57
CA PRO A 94 3.17 -10.79 10.86
C PRO A 94 2.37 -12.02 11.25
N LEU A 95 1.08 -12.03 10.91
CA LEU A 95 0.19 -13.18 11.19
C LEU A 95 0.59 -14.42 10.39
N LEU A 96 0.97 -14.24 9.13
CA LEU A 96 1.52 -15.33 8.32
C LEU A 96 2.85 -15.84 8.87
N GLY A 97 3.71 -14.96 9.38
CA GLY A 97 4.94 -15.35 10.04
C GLY A 97 4.66 -16.27 11.25
N ILE A 98 3.73 -15.88 12.10
CA ILE A 98 3.30 -16.69 13.25
C ILE A 98 2.66 -18.01 12.80
N LEU A 99 1.80 -17.97 11.79
CA LEU A 99 1.16 -19.17 11.25
C LEU A 99 2.18 -20.16 10.68
N GLY A 100 3.20 -19.67 9.99
CA GLY A 100 4.31 -20.48 9.49
C GLY A 100 5.10 -21.14 10.63
N THR A 101 5.34 -20.42 11.74
CA THR A 101 5.96 -20.98 12.95
C THR A 101 5.12 -22.12 13.51
N VAL A 102 3.82 -21.92 13.69
CA VAL A 102 2.91 -22.95 14.21
C VAL A 102 2.87 -24.16 13.29
N SER A 103 2.78 -23.95 11.98
CA SER A 103 2.77 -25.04 10.99
C SER A 103 4.06 -25.88 11.06
N SER A 104 5.22 -25.23 11.15
CA SER A 104 6.51 -25.93 11.25
C SER A 104 6.66 -26.70 12.55
N LEU A 105 6.15 -26.17 13.67
CA LEU A 105 6.16 -26.87 14.95
C LEU A 105 5.19 -28.06 14.99
N LEU A 106 4.05 -27.97 14.30
CA LEU A 106 3.13 -29.11 14.14
C LEU A 106 3.79 -30.25 13.36
N ASN A 107 4.53 -29.93 12.29
CA ASN A 107 5.32 -30.94 11.55
C ASN A 107 6.37 -31.62 12.46
N LEU A 108 7.03 -30.83 13.32
CA LEU A 108 8.02 -31.34 14.27
C LEU A 108 7.43 -32.39 15.20
N VAL A 109 6.19 -32.18 15.67
CA VAL A 109 5.51 -33.12 16.57
C VAL A 109 5.10 -34.41 15.84
N GLN A 110 4.80 -34.32 14.54
CA GLN A 110 4.40 -35.47 13.72
C GLN A 110 5.61 -36.32 13.28
N ASP A 111 6.73 -35.66 12.97
CA ASP A 111 7.96 -36.32 12.53
C ASP A 111 9.18 -35.77 13.29
N MET A 112 9.60 -36.52 14.28
CA MET A 112 10.78 -36.22 15.11
C MET A 112 12.11 -36.47 14.39
N SER A 113 12.09 -36.94 13.15
CA SER A 113 13.32 -37.26 12.40
C SER A 113 14.03 -36.00 11.88
N ASP A 114 13.30 -34.89 11.61
CA ASP A 114 13.84 -33.63 11.12
C ASP A 114 13.50 -32.44 12.05
N VAL A 115 13.95 -32.54 13.30
CA VAL A 115 13.81 -31.46 14.31
C VAL A 115 14.46 -30.16 13.85
N GLN A 116 15.65 -30.27 13.23
CA GLN A 116 16.43 -29.12 12.82
C GLN A 116 15.77 -28.37 11.65
N GLY A 117 15.25 -29.07 10.65
CA GLY A 117 14.58 -28.48 9.50
C GLY A 117 13.28 -27.78 9.90
N SER A 118 12.46 -28.43 10.73
CA SER A 118 11.21 -27.85 11.25
C SER A 118 11.45 -26.60 12.09
N PHE A 119 12.49 -26.60 12.94
CA PHE A 119 12.85 -25.45 13.75
C PHE A 119 13.34 -24.26 12.87
N TYR A 120 14.18 -24.52 11.86
CA TYR A 120 14.60 -23.48 10.91
C TYR A 120 13.42 -22.95 10.10
N GLY A 121 12.50 -23.79 9.65
CA GLY A 121 11.29 -23.36 8.95
C GLY A 121 10.42 -22.44 9.81
N ALA A 122 10.29 -22.73 11.10
CA ALA A 122 9.58 -21.85 12.03
C ALA A 122 10.22 -20.46 12.15
N LEU A 123 11.54 -20.42 12.29
CA LEU A 123 12.28 -19.14 12.41
C LEU A 123 12.24 -18.32 11.12
N THR A 124 12.43 -18.95 9.96
CA THR A 124 12.47 -18.25 8.68
C THR A 124 11.12 -17.66 8.31
N SER A 125 10.03 -18.34 8.56
CA SER A 125 8.68 -17.82 8.28
C SER A 125 8.38 -16.56 9.10
N THR A 126 8.68 -16.58 10.40
CA THR A 126 8.50 -15.38 11.24
C THR A 126 9.42 -14.25 10.81
N PHE A 127 10.67 -14.54 10.50
CA PHE A 127 11.64 -13.55 10.05
C PHE A 127 11.15 -12.84 8.78
N TRP A 128 10.75 -13.59 7.74
CA TRP A 128 10.28 -12.98 6.49
C TRP A 128 8.95 -12.26 6.66
N GLY A 129 8.03 -12.78 7.46
CA GLY A 129 6.79 -12.11 7.78
C GLY A 129 7.02 -10.73 8.40
N LEU A 130 7.96 -10.62 9.35
CA LEU A 130 8.32 -9.35 9.98
C LEU A 130 9.09 -8.42 9.04
N VAL A 131 10.03 -8.92 8.25
CA VAL A 131 10.79 -8.12 7.29
C VAL A 131 9.86 -7.43 6.29
N PHE A 132 8.92 -8.17 5.69
CA PHE A 132 7.97 -7.58 4.75
C PHE A 132 6.97 -6.64 5.43
N ALA A 133 6.51 -6.95 6.64
CA ALA A 133 5.65 -6.06 7.41
C ALA A 133 6.33 -4.70 7.66
N ILE A 134 7.58 -4.71 8.10
CA ILE A 134 8.35 -3.49 8.35
C ILE A 134 8.57 -2.71 7.05
N ALA A 135 9.01 -3.39 5.98
CA ALA A 135 9.26 -2.75 4.69
C ALA A 135 8.01 -2.06 4.14
N PHE A 136 6.87 -2.77 4.09
CA PHE A 136 5.63 -2.18 3.62
C PHE A 136 5.06 -1.12 4.56
N LYS A 137 5.29 -1.23 5.87
CA LYS A 137 4.87 -0.21 6.82
C LYS A 137 5.65 1.10 6.66
N LEU A 138 6.93 1.03 6.33
CA LEU A 138 7.72 2.21 5.97
C LEU A 138 7.20 2.84 4.66
N MET A 139 6.86 2.04 3.66
CA MET A 139 6.26 2.52 2.40
C MET A 139 4.89 3.15 2.63
N ASP A 140 4.07 2.59 3.53
CA ASP A 140 2.79 3.14 3.96
C ASP A 140 2.94 4.55 4.54
N GLY A 141 3.91 4.76 5.42
CA GLY A 141 4.16 6.08 6.01
C GLY A 141 4.44 7.18 4.99
N VAL A 142 5.08 6.84 3.87
CA VAL A 142 5.35 7.81 2.80
C VAL A 142 4.09 8.14 1.98
N ILE A 143 3.24 7.15 1.71
CA ILE A 143 2.08 7.35 0.83
C ILE A 143 0.87 7.89 1.58
N SER A 144 0.72 7.53 2.87
CA SER A 144 -0.42 7.96 3.71
C SER A 144 -0.49 9.48 3.85
N ALA A 145 0.65 10.16 3.98
CA ALA A 145 0.70 11.62 4.04
C ALA A 145 0.13 12.27 2.78
N LYS A 146 0.46 11.74 1.59
CA LYS A 146 -0.11 12.23 0.32
C LYS A 146 -1.59 11.94 0.18
N ILE A 147 -2.04 10.79 0.68
CA ILE A 147 -3.46 10.41 0.65
C ILE A 147 -4.28 11.37 1.52
N GLU A 148 -3.79 11.67 2.73
CA GLU A 148 -4.43 12.62 3.63
C GLU A 148 -4.52 14.03 3.02
N ASP A 149 -3.45 14.49 2.36
CA ASP A 149 -3.44 15.78 1.67
C ASP A 149 -4.44 15.81 0.50
N ASN A 150 -4.48 14.74 -0.31
CA ASN A 150 -5.46 14.60 -1.37
C ASN A 150 -6.91 14.60 -0.84
N GLU A 151 -7.17 13.92 0.28
CA GLU A 151 -8.51 13.90 0.87
C GLU A 151 -8.95 15.28 1.35
N LYS A 152 -8.06 16.03 2.01
CA LYS A 152 -8.33 17.42 2.41
C LYS A 152 -8.62 18.31 1.22
N THR A 153 -7.82 18.20 0.16
CA THR A 153 -7.98 19.02 -1.04
C THR A 153 -9.29 18.70 -1.78
N VAL A 154 -9.65 17.43 -1.89
CA VAL A 154 -10.94 17.01 -2.48
C VAL A 154 -12.11 17.49 -1.64
N ALA A 155 -12.04 17.42 -0.30
CA ALA A 155 -13.09 17.91 0.57
C ALA A 155 -13.33 19.42 0.38
N LEU A 156 -12.26 20.22 0.35
CA LEU A 156 -12.35 21.67 0.09
C LEU A 156 -12.89 22.00 -1.31
N TYR A 157 -12.55 21.19 -2.31
CA TYR A 157 -13.08 21.35 -3.66
C TYR A 157 -14.60 21.12 -3.71
N LEU A 158 -15.09 20.05 -3.08
CA LEU A 158 -16.51 19.73 -3.05
C LEU A 158 -17.31 20.76 -2.25
N GLU A 159 -16.81 21.22 -1.10
CA GLU A 159 -17.44 22.27 -0.29
C GLU A 159 -17.57 23.58 -1.07
N ARG A 160 -16.56 23.97 -1.82
CA ARG A 160 -16.60 25.19 -2.65
C ARG A 160 -17.61 25.09 -3.79
N ASN A 161 -17.80 23.91 -4.37
CA ASN A 161 -18.76 23.73 -5.44
C ASN A 161 -20.21 23.71 -4.91
N SER A 162 -20.47 23.04 -3.79
CA SER A 162 -21.80 23.03 -3.17
C SER A 162 -22.25 24.44 -2.77
N SER A 163 -21.34 25.27 -2.23
CA SER A 163 -21.65 26.65 -1.87
C SER A 163 -21.98 27.55 -3.08
N LYS A 164 -21.55 27.19 -4.27
CA LYS A 164 -21.91 27.92 -5.49
C LYS A 164 -23.29 27.54 -6.02
N GLU A 165 -23.69 26.28 -5.86
CA GLU A 165 -25.03 25.83 -6.26
C GLU A 165 -26.15 26.40 -5.37
N GLU A 166 -25.88 26.70 -4.09
CA GLU A 166 -26.85 27.33 -3.19
C GLU A 166 -27.08 28.85 -3.46
N GLN A 167 -26.22 29.48 -4.28
CA GLN A 167 -26.33 30.91 -4.59
C GLN A 167 -27.07 31.20 -5.89
N TYR A 168 -27.55 30.20 -6.60
CA TYR A 168 -28.36 30.32 -7.83
C TYR A 168 -29.76 29.75 -7.64
#